data_2785e918725d418aa835c092a8cdd747
#
_entry.id   2785e918725d418aa835c092a8cdd747
#
_cell.length_a   1.000
_cell.length_b   1.000
_cell.length_c   1.000
_cell.angle_alpha   90.00
_cell.angle_beta   90.00
_cell.angle_gamma   90.00
#
_symmetry.space_group_name_H-M   'P 1'
#
loop_
_entity.id
_entity.type
_entity.pdbx_description
1 polymer ?
#
loop_
_entity_poly.entity_id
_entity_poly.type
_entity_poly.pdbx_seq_one_letter_code
_entity_poly.pdbx_strand_id
1 'polypeptide(L)'
;MSSKKNKPNPTPAAKPKQVAQDKQPRLWPWAAGIAAFSFLLYLNTVNYDYVLDDFSVIKENFVTKRGFEGIPDLWKYHSRHGYWNSVGELYRPIPMTMFAFEWAIAPDKPTLSHFMNILLYALSGALLFVTLARWMRDYNLLLPLLATLFFVAHPVHVEVVANIKSRDEIVMFGFATLALFFLHKYLTTNKIGAMVASLVSYTLALFSKENAVTFVAIVPLMMYFFTKSDLKKIVLTTLPFILPAIIFILMRKAVIGSLTNPGETYSLDNILVAAKGGAYYANAFLLLGKYLWSLLVPYPLCSDFGFNQIPLTNWGDWRVLLSLLAWARAPK
;
A
#
# COMPACT_ATOMS: atom_id res chain seq x y z
N MET A 1 -78.54 -44.12 -12.14
CA MET A 1 -77.42 -44.35 -11.19
C MET A 1 -76.24 -43.62 -11.76
N SER A 2 -75.94 -42.44 -11.17
CA SER A 2 -74.85 -41.54 -11.63
C SER A 2 -73.71 -41.64 -10.63
N SER A 3 -72.60 -42.21 -11.06
CA SER A 3 -71.37 -42.37 -10.27
C SER A 3 -70.61 -41.06 -10.20
N LYS A 4 -70.59 -40.41 -9.01
CA LYS A 4 -69.69 -39.23 -8.74
C LYS A 4 -68.27 -39.72 -8.52
N LYS A 5 -67.37 -39.42 -9.48
CA LYS A 5 -65.92 -39.54 -9.31
C LYS A 5 -65.38 -38.52 -8.34
N ASN A 6 -64.88 -38.95 -7.17
CA ASN A 6 -64.13 -38.15 -6.22
C ASN A 6 -62.79 -37.71 -6.84
N LYS A 7 -62.58 -36.42 -6.97
CA LYS A 7 -61.27 -35.85 -7.31
C LYS A 7 -60.37 -35.86 -6.06
N PRO A 8 -59.09 -36.32 -6.16
CA PRO A 8 -58.17 -36.26 -5.02
C PRO A 8 -57.81 -34.79 -4.67
N ASN A 9 -57.81 -34.52 -3.34
CA ASN A 9 -57.38 -33.23 -2.81
C ASN A 9 -55.91 -32.94 -3.21
N PRO A 10 -55.57 -31.69 -3.61
CA PRO A 10 -54.19 -31.35 -3.90
C PRO A 10 -53.36 -31.38 -2.62
N THR A 11 -52.24 -32.13 -2.66
CA THR A 11 -51.24 -32.21 -1.61
C THR A 11 -50.69 -30.78 -1.35
N PRO A 12 -50.57 -30.31 -0.07
CA PRO A 12 -50.02 -28.97 0.22
C PRO A 12 -48.58 -28.91 -0.30
N ALA A 13 -48.28 -27.88 -1.12
CA ALA A 13 -46.94 -27.62 -1.59
C ALA A 13 -45.98 -27.40 -0.37
N ALA A 14 -44.93 -28.18 -0.31
CA ALA A 14 -43.90 -28.04 0.71
C ALA A 14 -43.34 -26.59 0.68
N LYS A 15 -43.45 -25.89 1.81
CA LYS A 15 -42.84 -24.57 1.98
C LYS A 15 -41.35 -24.67 1.66
N PRO A 16 -40.79 -23.76 0.83
CA PRO A 16 -39.35 -23.77 0.55
C PRO A 16 -38.60 -23.65 1.89
N LYS A 17 -37.70 -24.60 2.15
CA LYS A 17 -36.79 -24.55 3.30
C LYS A 17 -36.06 -23.19 3.20
N GLN A 18 -36.28 -22.30 4.17
CA GLN A 18 -35.45 -21.13 4.37
C GLN A 18 -34.00 -21.61 4.51
N VAL A 19 -33.19 -21.36 3.49
CA VAL A 19 -31.75 -21.52 3.58
C VAL A 19 -31.32 -20.64 4.74
N ALA A 20 -30.80 -21.25 5.79
CA ALA A 20 -30.25 -20.55 6.94
C ALA A 20 -29.28 -19.50 6.39
N GLN A 21 -29.55 -18.21 6.66
CA GLN A 21 -28.59 -17.17 6.39
C GLN A 21 -27.35 -17.50 7.20
N ASP A 22 -26.32 -17.98 6.50
CA ASP A 22 -25.02 -18.24 7.10
C ASP A 22 -24.57 -16.96 7.77
N LYS A 23 -24.51 -16.96 9.11
CA LYS A 23 -24.05 -15.80 9.89
C LYS A 23 -22.63 -15.51 9.45
N GLN A 24 -22.42 -14.40 8.78
CA GLN A 24 -21.07 -14.00 8.37
C GLN A 24 -20.12 -14.09 9.59
N PRO A 25 -18.94 -14.72 9.43
CA PRO A 25 -18.01 -14.90 10.53
C PRO A 25 -17.59 -13.54 11.10
N ARG A 26 -17.45 -13.48 12.43
CA ARG A 26 -16.92 -12.30 13.09
C ARG A 26 -15.46 -12.09 12.68
N LEU A 27 -15.15 -11.01 11.94
CA LEU A 27 -13.81 -10.74 11.44
C LEU A 27 -12.86 -10.17 12.50
N TRP A 28 -13.41 -9.51 13.56
CA TRP A 28 -12.59 -8.81 14.54
C TRP A 28 -11.59 -9.70 15.32
N PRO A 29 -11.89 -10.96 15.72
CA PRO A 29 -10.91 -11.78 16.41
C PRO A 29 -9.71 -12.11 15.53
N TRP A 30 -9.95 -12.39 14.26
CA TRP A 30 -8.90 -12.65 13.28
C TRP A 30 -8.06 -11.40 12.99
N ALA A 31 -8.71 -10.25 12.84
CA ALA A 31 -8.03 -8.97 12.67
C ALA A 31 -7.15 -8.63 13.89
N ALA A 32 -7.64 -8.85 15.10
CA ALA A 32 -6.86 -8.67 16.33
C ALA A 32 -5.67 -9.64 16.41
N GLY A 33 -5.88 -10.91 16.02
CA GLY A 33 -4.80 -11.90 15.94
C GLY A 33 -3.70 -11.50 14.94
N ILE A 34 -4.07 -11.01 13.75
CA ILE A 34 -3.12 -10.49 12.75
C ILE A 34 -2.38 -9.26 13.29
N ALA A 35 -3.09 -8.32 13.92
CA ALA A 35 -2.45 -7.16 14.52
C ALA A 35 -1.43 -7.56 15.60
N ALA A 36 -1.82 -8.45 16.50
CA ALA A 36 -0.92 -8.94 17.55
C ALA A 36 0.30 -9.67 16.95
N PHE A 37 0.09 -10.54 15.97
CA PHE A 37 1.17 -11.22 15.28
C PHE A 37 2.13 -10.25 14.59
N SER A 38 1.60 -9.30 13.81
CA SER A 38 2.40 -8.29 13.11
C SER A 38 3.18 -7.39 14.08
N PHE A 39 2.57 -7.04 15.21
CA PHE A 39 3.22 -6.25 16.26
C PHE A 39 4.39 -7.02 16.91
N LEU A 40 4.17 -8.29 17.25
CA LEU A 40 5.19 -9.13 17.90
C LEU A 40 6.37 -9.43 16.97
N LEU A 41 6.15 -9.56 15.65
CA LEU A 41 7.23 -9.78 14.68
C LEU A 41 8.32 -8.71 14.74
N TYR A 42 7.94 -7.45 15.01
CA TYR A 42 8.85 -6.31 14.95
C TYR A 42 9.10 -5.68 16.33
N LEU A 43 8.61 -6.28 17.41
CA LEU A 43 8.76 -5.73 18.78
C LEU A 43 10.23 -5.51 19.17
N ASN A 44 11.13 -6.33 18.63
CA ASN A 44 12.57 -6.20 18.88
C ASN A 44 13.16 -4.88 18.32
N THR A 45 12.53 -4.26 17.34
CA THR A 45 13.03 -3.02 16.73
C THR A 45 12.74 -1.77 17.58
N VAL A 46 11.90 -1.88 18.60
CA VAL A 46 11.46 -0.75 19.43
C VAL A 46 12.62 0.01 20.10
N ASN A 47 13.73 -0.68 20.38
CA ASN A 47 14.91 -0.13 21.03
C ASN A 47 16.04 0.22 20.06
N TYR A 48 15.79 0.22 18.75
CA TYR A 48 16.79 0.62 17.76
C TYR A 48 16.97 2.14 17.77
N ASP A 49 18.13 2.59 17.30
CA ASP A 49 18.47 4.00 17.16
C ASP A 49 18.09 4.52 15.76
N TYR A 50 18.22 5.81 15.55
CA TYR A 50 18.10 6.44 14.24
C TYR A 50 19.16 5.91 13.27
N VAL A 51 18.76 5.65 12.01
CA VAL A 51 19.66 5.16 10.97
C VAL A 51 19.42 5.90 9.65
N LEU A 52 20.46 5.98 8.83
CA LEU A 52 20.38 6.44 7.43
C LEU A 52 19.57 7.74 7.27
N ASP A 53 18.46 7.66 6.54
CA ASP A 53 17.58 8.79 6.20
C ASP A 53 16.86 9.40 7.40
N ASP A 54 16.77 8.71 8.55
CA ASP A 54 16.15 9.23 9.77
C ASP A 54 16.83 10.53 10.23
N PHE A 55 18.14 10.66 10.00
CA PHE A 55 18.88 11.89 10.28
C PHE A 55 18.33 13.06 9.47
N SER A 56 18.12 12.88 8.17
CA SER A 56 17.70 13.96 7.27
C SER A 56 16.24 14.39 7.43
N VAL A 57 15.39 13.53 7.96
CA VAL A 57 13.94 13.82 8.10
C VAL A 57 13.52 14.07 9.54
N ILE A 58 14.32 13.62 10.56
CA ILE A 58 13.97 13.75 11.97
C ILE A 58 15.12 14.39 12.76
N LYS A 59 16.22 13.64 12.98
CA LYS A 59 17.23 13.95 14.00
C LYS A 59 17.97 15.26 13.74
N GLU A 60 18.30 15.56 12.49
CA GLU A 60 19.03 16.76 12.08
C GLU A 60 18.16 17.72 11.26
N ASN A 61 16.88 17.43 11.10
CA ASN A 61 15.95 18.31 10.41
C ASN A 61 15.40 19.38 11.35
N PHE A 62 15.86 20.63 11.19
CA PHE A 62 15.47 21.73 12.10
C PHE A 62 13.99 22.08 12.03
N VAL A 63 13.30 21.83 10.89
CA VAL A 63 11.85 22.07 10.76
C VAL A 63 11.07 21.02 11.57
N THR A 64 11.41 19.75 11.43
CA THR A 64 10.82 18.65 12.22
C THR A 64 11.04 18.87 13.72
N LYS A 65 12.23 19.32 14.11
CA LYS A 65 12.61 19.57 15.52
C LYS A 65 11.85 20.75 16.15
N ARG A 66 11.23 21.62 15.38
CA ARG A 66 10.32 22.65 15.91
C ARG A 66 8.98 22.07 16.39
N GLY A 67 8.74 20.78 16.20
CA GLY A 67 7.50 20.14 16.62
C GLY A 67 6.28 20.76 15.96
N PHE A 68 5.26 21.09 16.75
CA PHE A 68 3.99 21.66 16.22
C PHE A 68 4.18 22.93 15.40
N GLU A 69 5.14 23.78 15.78
CA GLU A 69 5.42 25.05 15.08
C GLU A 69 6.03 24.82 13.70
N GLY A 70 6.68 23.68 13.47
CA GLY A 70 7.25 23.33 12.17
C GLY A 70 6.25 22.81 11.16
N ILE A 71 5.05 22.36 11.58
CA ILE A 71 4.07 21.70 10.70
C ILE A 71 3.70 22.52 9.47
N PRO A 72 3.42 23.84 9.54
CA PRO A 72 3.10 24.64 8.36
C PRO A 72 4.21 24.61 7.30
N ASP A 73 5.48 24.62 7.72
CA ASP A 73 6.63 24.56 6.83
C ASP A 73 6.79 23.18 6.20
N LEU A 74 6.48 22.08 6.93
CA LEU A 74 6.49 20.71 6.39
C LEU A 74 5.46 20.50 5.26
N TRP A 75 4.40 21.30 5.22
CA TRP A 75 3.41 21.28 4.14
C TRP A 75 3.76 22.22 2.98
N LYS A 76 4.58 23.23 3.24
CA LYS A 76 4.97 24.27 2.28
C LYS A 76 6.23 23.90 1.50
N TYR A 77 7.14 23.15 2.09
CA TYR A 77 8.44 22.82 1.53
C TYR A 77 8.63 21.32 1.34
N HIS A 78 9.68 20.92 0.64
CA HIS A 78 10.04 19.52 0.46
C HIS A 78 10.47 18.87 1.79
N SER A 79 10.36 17.55 1.90
CA SER A 79 10.51 16.80 3.17
C SER A 79 11.89 16.94 3.83
N ARG A 80 12.95 17.23 3.07
CA ARG A 80 14.31 17.44 3.59
C ARG A 80 14.70 18.92 3.72
N HIS A 81 13.75 19.86 3.60
CA HIS A 81 14.04 21.30 3.66
C HIS A 81 14.74 21.72 4.96
N GLY A 82 14.41 21.10 6.07
CA GLY A 82 15.05 21.36 7.34
C GLY A 82 16.44 20.73 7.54
N TYR A 83 16.95 20.02 6.55
CA TYR A 83 18.27 19.39 6.55
C TYR A 83 19.13 19.91 5.38
N TRP A 84 18.56 19.92 4.18
CA TRP A 84 19.16 20.51 2.98
C TRP A 84 18.30 21.65 2.47
N ASN A 85 18.85 22.85 2.39
CA ASN A 85 18.18 24.03 1.84
C ASN A 85 18.19 24.07 0.30
N SER A 86 18.67 23.00 -0.35
CA SER A 86 18.70 22.84 -1.80
C SER A 86 17.35 22.33 -2.33
N VAL A 87 17.23 22.22 -3.65
CA VAL A 87 16.04 21.64 -4.32
C VAL A 87 15.83 20.21 -3.81
N GLY A 88 14.67 19.93 -3.24
CA GLY A 88 14.33 18.63 -2.70
C GLY A 88 13.55 17.79 -3.71
N GLU A 89 13.62 16.48 -3.55
CA GLU A 89 12.99 15.51 -4.45
C GLU A 89 11.69 14.91 -3.89
N LEU A 90 11.50 14.98 -2.55
CA LEU A 90 10.43 14.30 -1.84
C LEU A 90 9.45 15.30 -1.24
N TYR A 91 8.16 15.05 -1.48
CA TYR A 91 7.08 15.81 -0.86
C TYR A 91 6.09 14.86 -0.19
N ARG A 92 6.25 14.63 1.12
CA ARG A 92 5.52 13.65 1.94
C ARG A 92 5.11 14.27 3.28
N PRO A 93 4.22 15.27 3.28
CA PRO A 93 3.91 16.05 4.49
C PRO A 93 3.25 15.24 5.60
N ILE A 94 2.50 14.16 5.33
CA ILE A 94 1.83 13.38 6.36
C ILE A 94 2.84 12.67 7.30
N PRO A 95 3.79 11.85 6.83
CA PRO A 95 4.80 11.25 7.70
C PRO A 95 5.65 12.31 8.43
N MET A 96 6.02 13.39 7.73
CA MET A 96 6.79 14.48 8.33
C MET A 96 6.02 15.15 9.48
N THR A 97 4.72 15.37 9.31
CA THR A 97 3.84 15.87 10.38
C THR A 97 3.83 14.92 11.57
N MET A 98 3.76 13.59 11.33
CA MET A 98 3.81 12.60 12.41
C MET A 98 5.13 12.66 13.18
N PHE A 99 6.27 12.80 12.49
CA PHE A 99 7.58 12.96 13.12
C PHE A 99 7.68 14.24 13.97
N ALA A 100 7.12 15.35 13.47
CA ALA A 100 7.09 16.59 14.23
C ALA A 100 6.21 16.46 15.50
N PHE A 101 5.08 15.76 15.44
CA PHE A 101 4.28 15.43 16.62
C PHE A 101 5.09 14.60 17.65
N GLU A 102 5.76 13.56 17.18
CA GLU A 102 6.57 12.69 18.05
C GLU A 102 7.73 13.46 18.69
N TRP A 103 8.41 14.31 17.90
CA TRP A 103 9.46 15.16 18.43
C TRP A 103 8.96 16.13 19.50
N ALA A 104 7.76 16.71 19.32
CA ALA A 104 7.16 17.60 20.31
C ALA A 104 6.83 16.88 21.64
N ILE A 105 6.47 15.60 21.59
CA ILE A 105 6.11 14.79 22.78
C ILE A 105 7.36 14.21 23.45
N ALA A 106 8.28 13.67 22.66
CA ALA A 106 9.48 12.98 23.13
C ALA A 106 10.69 13.34 22.25
N PRO A 107 11.31 14.51 22.47
CA PRO A 107 12.45 14.96 21.68
C PRO A 107 13.60 13.94 21.73
N ASP A 108 14.17 13.64 20.56
CA ASP A 108 15.32 12.74 20.40
C ASP A 108 15.12 11.33 21.01
N LYS A 109 13.90 10.80 20.89
CA LYS A 109 13.53 9.45 21.37
C LYS A 109 13.09 8.55 20.23
N PRO A 110 14.02 7.81 19.57
CA PRO A 110 13.67 6.92 18.45
C PRO A 110 12.69 5.80 18.84
N THR A 111 12.70 5.39 20.13
CA THR A 111 11.79 4.38 20.69
C THR A 111 10.32 4.68 20.38
N LEU A 112 9.89 5.96 20.52
CA LEU A 112 8.50 6.34 20.20
C LEU A 112 8.22 6.14 18.72
N SER A 113 9.13 6.56 17.85
CA SER A 113 8.98 6.45 16.41
C SER A 113 8.98 4.99 15.94
N HIS A 114 9.85 4.14 16.48
CA HIS A 114 9.82 2.70 16.20
C HIS A 114 8.50 2.06 16.67
N PHE A 115 8.06 2.37 17.89
CA PHE A 115 6.78 1.90 18.40
C PHE A 115 5.61 2.29 17.46
N MET A 116 5.60 3.53 16.99
CA MET A 116 4.57 4.00 16.05
C MET A 116 4.62 3.26 14.71
N ASN A 117 5.81 2.97 14.17
CA ASN A 117 5.94 2.17 12.95
C ASN A 117 5.35 0.76 13.14
N ILE A 118 5.70 0.08 14.24
CA ILE A 118 5.19 -1.26 14.57
C ILE A 118 3.67 -1.24 14.70
N LEU A 119 3.14 -0.26 15.45
CA LEU A 119 1.70 -0.10 15.67
C LEU A 119 0.95 0.14 14.35
N LEU A 120 1.42 1.08 13.53
CA LEU A 120 0.82 1.41 12.25
C LEU A 120 0.87 0.24 11.28
N TYR A 121 1.97 -0.52 11.26
CA TYR A 121 2.09 -1.73 10.47
C TYR A 121 1.09 -2.81 10.91
N ALA A 122 0.97 -3.04 12.21
CA ALA A 122 0.02 -4.00 12.78
C ALA A 122 -1.45 -3.62 12.45
N LEU A 123 -1.80 -2.34 12.59
CA LEU A 123 -3.11 -1.82 12.22
C LEU A 123 -3.38 -1.94 10.70
N SER A 124 -2.36 -1.68 9.88
CA SER A 124 -2.47 -1.83 8.42
C SER A 124 -2.68 -3.29 8.00
N GLY A 125 -2.00 -4.23 8.66
CA GLY A 125 -2.20 -5.68 8.45
C GLY A 125 -3.62 -6.13 8.82
N ALA A 126 -4.12 -5.69 9.98
CA ALA A 126 -5.50 -5.97 10.40
C ALA A 126 -6.55 -5.37 9.42
N LEU A 127 -6.32 -4.14 8.97
CA LEU A 127 -7.17 -3.46 8.00
C LEU A 127 -7.14 -4.17 6.64
N LEU A 128 -5.96 -4.62 6.18
CA LEU A 128 -5.81 -5.40 4.96
C LEU A 128 -6.66 -6.67 5.01
N PHE A 129 -6.57 -7.43 6.10
CA PHE A 129 -7.38 -8.63 6.28
C PHE A 129 -8.88 -8.33 6.19
N VAL A 130 -9.35 -7.34 6.96
CA VAL A 130 -10.79 -6.97 6.96
C VAL A 130 -11.24 -6.51 5.57
N THR A 131 -10.39 -5.79 4.86
CA THR A 131 -10.66 -5.31 3.50
C THR A 131 -10.75 -6.48 2.53
N LEU A 132 -9.73 -7.35 2.50
CA LEU A 132 -9.73 -8.54 1.63
C LEU A 132 -10.90 -9.49 1.94
N ALA A 133 -11.19 -9.76 3.23
CA ALA A 133 -12.32 -10.60 3.63
C ALA A 133 -13.67 -10.06 3.15
N ARG A 134 -13.82 -8.73 3.01
CA ARG A 134 -15.04 -8.11 2.47
C ARG A 134 -15.12 -8.17 0.95
N TRP A 135 -14.01 -7.91 0.26
CA TRP A 135 -13.95 -7.99 -1.19
C TRP A 135 -14.06 -9.43 -1.69
N MET A 136 -13.52 -10.38 -0.92
CA MET A 136 -13.48 -11.82 -1.22
C MET A 136 -14.56 -12.61 -0.48
N ARG A 137 -15.69 -11.98 -0.16
CA ARG A 137 -16.77 -12.60 0.66
C ARG A 137 -17.36 -13.88 0.09
N ASP A 138 -17.23 -14.08 -1.22
CA ASP A 138 -17.72 -15.28 -1.93
C ASP A 138 -16.69 -16.44 -1.88
N TYR A 139 -15.52 -16.21 -1.29
CA TYR A 139 -14.46 -17.20 -1.09
C TYR A 139 -14.40 -17.65 0.38
N ASN A 140 -13.71 -18.78 0.61
CA ASN A 140 -13.44 -19.23 1.97
C ASN A 140 -12.59 -18.20 2.73
N LEU A 141 -12.96 -17.91 4.00
CA LEU A 141 -12.25 -16.94 4.85
C LEU A 141 -10.76 -17.26 5.04
N LEU A 142 -10.38 -18.53 4.88
CA LEU A 142 -8.98 -18.96 4.96
C LEU A 142 -8.11 -18.27 3.88
N LEU A 143 -8.67 -17.97 2.71
CA LEU A 143 -7.92 -17.34 1.62
C LEU A 143 -7.46 -15.90 1.97
N PRO A 144 -8.33 -14.95 2.35
CA PRO A 144 -7.87 -13.63 2.79
C PRO A 144 -7.04 -13.68 4.08
N LEU A 145 -7.27 -14.65 4.97
CA LEU A 145 -6.47 -14.84 6.17
C LEU A 145 -5.02 -15.23 5.82
N LEU A 146 -4.83 -16.27 5.02
CA LEU A 146 -3.50 -16.72 4.60
C LEU A 146 -2.79 -15.67 3.74
N ALA A 147 -3.51 -15.05 2.80
CA ALA A 147 -2.94 -13.97 1.99
C ALA A 147 -2.39 -12.83 2.86
N THR A 148 -3.13 -12.44 3.90
CA THR A 148 -2.68 -11.41 4.83
C THR A 148 -1.53 -11.88 5.71
N LEU A 149 -1.58 -13.11 6.24
CA LEU A 149 -0.49 -13.65 7.05
C LEU A 149 0.82 -13.77 6.26
N PHE A 150 0.78 -14.26 5.03
CA PHE A 150 1.95 -14.28 4.16
C PHE A 150 2.48 -12.87 3.86
N PHE A 151 1.57 -11.91 3.65
CA PHE A 151 1.95 -10.52 3.44
C PHE A 151 2.67 -9.96 4.68
N VAL A 152 2.05 -9.99 5.87
CA VAL A 152 2.63 -9.37 7.08
C VAL A 152 3.87 -10.10 7.61
N ALA A 153 4.01 -11.39 7.32
CA ALA A 153 5.18 -12.17 7.72
C ALA A 153 6.33 -12.09 6.71
N HIS A 154 6.11 -11.48 5.53
CA HIS A 154 7.11 -11.50 4.48
C HIS A 154 8.36 -10.67 4.87
N PRO A 155 9.58 -11.24 4.82
CA PRO A 155 10.79 -10.58 5.28
C PRO A 155 11.15 -9.28 4.54
N VAL A 156 10.60 -9.06 3.34
CA VAL A 156 10.80 -7.81 2.58
C VAL A 156 10.32 -6.58 3.33
N HIS A 157 9.40 -6.74 4.30
CA HIS A 157 8.89 -5.63 5.11
C HIS A 157 9.81 -5.21 6.26
N VAL A 158 10.89 -5.96 6.53
CA VAL A 158 11.83 -5.63 7.63
C VAL A 158 12.40 -4.23 7.45
N GLU A 159 12.85 -3.89 6.24
CA GLU A 159 13.40 -2.56 5.95
C GLU A 159 12.35 -1.45 6.16
N VAL A 160 11.12 -1.71 5.75
CA VAL A 160 10.02 -0.72 5.87
C VAL A 160 9.62 -0.48 7.33
N VAL A 161 9.58 -1.51 8.17
CA VAL A 161 9.11 -1.40 9.56
C VAL A 161 10.23 -0.98 10.51
N ALA A 162 11.44 -1.53 10.33
CA ALA A 162 12.59 -1.25 11.20
C ALA A 162 13.24 0.12 10.93
N ASN A 163 13.05 0.70 9.74
CA ASN A 163 13.53 2.04 9.40
C ASN A 163 12.41 3.07 9.67
N ILE A 164 12.67 4.04 10.55
CA ILE A 164 11.65 5.01 10.99
C ILE A 164 11.14 5.83 9.79
N LYS A 165 12.05 6.32 8.95
CA LYS A 165 11.70 7.15 7.78
C LYS A 165 10.79 6.41 6.80
N SER A 166 10.89 5.09 6.69
CA SER A 166 10.04 4.26 5.81
C SER A 166 8.58 4.18 6.27
N ARG A 167 8.20 4.88 7.34
CA ARG A 167 6.81 5.12 7.74
C ARG A 167 5.91 5.59 6.60
N ASP A 168 6.47 6.33 5.67
CA ASP A 168 5.74 6.81 4.48
C ASP A 168 5.09 5.66 3.69
N GLU A 169 5.75 4.49 3.58
CA GLU A 169 5.18 3.29 2.98
C GLU A 169 4.04 2.71 3.81
N ILE A 170 4.23 2.59 5.12
CA ILE A 170 3.24 2.01 6.04
C ILE A 170 1.95 2.84 6.03
N VAL A 171 2.10 4.15 6.17
CA VAL A 171 0.96 5.08 6.24
C VAL A 171 0.25 5.18 4.90
N MET A 172 1.01 5.25 3.81
CA MET A 172 0.46 5.23 2.44
C MET A 172 -0.36 3.95 2.22
N PHE A 173 0.22 2.79 2.52
CA PHE A 173 -0.46 1.50 2.34
C PHE A 173 -1.70 1.37 3.23
N GLY A 174 -1.61 1.79 4.50
CA GLY A 174 -2.73 1.81 5.43
C GLY A 174 -3.90 2.67 4.91
N PHE A 175 -3.63 3.91 4.50
CA PHE A 175 -4.66 4.79 3.96
C PHE A 175 -5.21 4.33 2.59
N ALA A 176 -4.37 3.78 1.72
CA ALA A 176 -4.83 3.22 0.46
C ALA A 176 -5.74 1.98 0.68
N THR A 177 -5.39 1.13 1.63
CA THR A 177 -6.24 -0.01 2.05
C THR A 177 -7.56 0.49 2.67
N LEU A 178 -7.52 1.55 3.47
CA LEU A 178 -8.71 2.19 4.05
C LEU A 178 -9.61 2.79 2.95
N ALA A 179 -9.02 3.34 1.90
CA ALA A 179 -9.77 3.80 0.73
C ALA A 179 -10.52 2.65 0.05
N LEU A 180 -9.88 1.50 -0.15
CA LEU A 180 -10.54 0.31 -0.71
C LEU A 180 -11.62 -0.26 0.23
N PHE A 181 -11.41 -0.20 1.54
CA PHE A 181 -12.43 -0.58 2.52
C PHE A 181 -13.68 0.28 2.40
N PHE A 182 -13.54 1.60 2.34
CA PHE A 182 -14.67 2.52 2.19
C PHE A 182 -15.29 2.46 0.79
N LEU A 183 -14.50 2.21 -0.24
CA LEU A 183 -15.01 1.95 -1.59
C LEU A 183 -15.93 0.73 -1.60
N HIS A 184 -15.52 -0.39 -0.99
CA HIS A 184 -16.39 -1.56 -0.85
C HIS A 184 -17.69 -1.22 -0.12
N LYS A 185 -17.59 -0.43 0.97
CA LYS A 185 -18.76 0.03 1.73
C LYS A 185 -19.69 0.88 0.87
N TYR A 186 -19.15 1.77 0.02
CA TYR A 186 -19.93 2.54 -0.95
C TYR A 186 -20.64 1.63 -1.95
N LEU A 187 -19.93 0.69 -2.56
CA LEU A 187 -20.49 -0.23 -3.54
C LEU A 187 -21.61 -1.12 -2.99
N THR A 188 -21.59 -1.42 -1.70
CA THR A 188 -22.60 -2.27 -1.05
C THR A 188 -23.76 -1.50 -0.43
N THR A 189 -23.57 -0.24 -0.04
CA THR A 189 -24.59 0.55 0.68
C THR A 189 -25.12 1.74 -0.11
N ASN A 190 -24.46 2.11 -1.20
CA ASN A 190 -24.70 3.34 -2.00
C ASN A 190 -24.65 4.64 -1.17
N LYS A 191 -24.04 4.63 0.04
CA LYS A 191 -23.94 5.83 0.88
C LYS A 191 -22.81 6.72 0.40
N ILE A 192 -23.14 7.94 -0.05
CA ILE A 192 -22.15 8.90 -0.56
C ILE A 192 -21.05 9.22 0.47
N GLY A 193 -21.38 9.24 1.77
CA GLY A 193 -20.39 9.42 2.83
C GLY A 193 -19.28 8.36 2.83
N ALA A 194 -19.56 7.12 2.36
CA ALA A 194 -18.53 6.10 2.22
C ALA A 194 -17.61 6.40 1.02
N MET A 195 -18.15 6.94 -0.10
CA MET A 195 -17.31 7.41 -1.21
C MET A 195 -16.41 8.57 -0.79
N VAL A 196 -16.96 9.56 -0.08
CA VAL A 196 -16.17 10.68 0.45
C VAL A 196 -15.06 10.18 1.37
N ALA A 197 -15.37 9.25 2.31
CA ALA A 197 -14.35 8.66 3.18
C ALA A 197 -13.27 7.89 2.39
N SER A 198 -13.65 7.22 1.30
CA SER A 198 -12.71 6.57 0.40
C SER A 198 -11.76 7.58 -0.27
N LEU A 199 -12.29 8.68 -0.81
CA LEU A 199 -11.51 9.72 -1.46
C LEU A 199 -10.60 10.47 -0.47
N VAL A 200 -11.08 10.77 0.73
CA VAL A 200 -10.26 11.37 1.80
C VAL A 200 -9.11 10.44 2.18
N SER A 201 -9.40 9.14 2.40
CA SER A 201 -8.36 8.16 2.71
C SER A 201 -7.32 8.06 1.58
N TYR A 202 -7.78 8.04 0.33
CA TYR A 202 -6.87 8.04 -0.82
C TYR A 202 -6.02 9.32 -0.91
N THR A 203 -6.60 10.48 -0.61
CA THR A 203 -5.86 11.75 -0.54
C THR A 203 -4.77 11.67 0.52
N LEU A 204 -5.07 11.17 1.71
CA LEU A 204 -4.07 10.97 2.77
C LEU A 204 -2.96 10.01 2.34
N ALA A 205 -3.28 8.93 1.60
CA ALA A 205 -2.27 8.05 1.02
C ALA A 205 -1.33 8.79 0.05
N LEU A 206 -1.86 9.64 -0.84
CA LEU A 206 -1.08 10.43 -1.78
C LEU A 206 -0.10 11.38 -1.06
N PHE A 207 -0.55 12.07 -0.01
CA PHE A 207 0.31 12.96 0.79
C PHE A 207 1.25 12.22 1.75
N SER A 208 1.09 10.90 1.86
CA SER A 208 2.04 10.04 2.57
C SER A 208 3.18 9.58 1.66
N LYS A 209 2.88 9.13 0.44
CA LYS A 209 3.87 8.74 -0.58
C LYS A 209 3.28 8.78 -1.99
N GLU A 210 4.06 9.27 -2.93
CA GLU A 210 3.68 9.44 -4.34
C GLU A 210 3.25 8.14 -5.04
N ASN A 211 3.74 6.99 -4.58
CA ASN A 211 3.36 5.67 -5.12
C ASN A 211 1.84 5.40 -5.02
N ALA A 212 1.13 6.08 -4.12
CA ALA A 212 -0.32 5.99 -4.01
C ALA A 212 -1.06 6.37 -5.32
N VAL A 213 -0.43 7.11 -6.23
CA VAL A 213 -1.02 7.42 -7.55
C VAL A 213 -1.41 6.15 -8.30
N THR A 214 -0.67 5.05 -8.14
CA THR A 214 -0.96 3.76 -8.77
C THR A 214 -2.31 3.16 -8.34
N PHE A 215 -2.87 3.59 -7.21
CA PHE A 215 -4.17 3.11 -6.73
C PHE A 215 -5.34 3.52 -7.62
N VAL A 216 -5.18 4.55 -8.47
CA VAL A 216 -6.15 4.84 -9.53
C VAL A 216 -6.37 3.63 -10.44
N ALA A 217 -5.32 2.84 -10.71
CA ALA A 217 -5.43 1.60 -11.47
C ALA A 217 -5.91 0.41 -10.63
N ILE A 218 -5.61 0.38 -9.32
CA ILE A 218 -6.04 -0.70 -8.42
C ILE A 218 -7.56 -0.68 -8.21
N VAL A 219 -8.19 0.51 -8.14
CA VAL A 219 -9.64 0.64 -7.98
C VAL A 219 -10.42 -0.12 -9.06
N PRO A 220 -10.22 0.12 -10.37
CA PRO A 220 -10.95 -0.61 -11.41
C PRO A 220 -10.60 -2.09 -11.44
N LEU A 221 -9.36 -2.50 -11.14
CA LEU A 221 -8.98 -3.90 -11.04
C LEU A 221 -9.74 -4.61 -9.91
N MET A 222 -9.80 -4.02 -8.72
CA MET A 222 -10.56 -4.57 -7.60
C MET A 222 -12.05 -4.71 -7.94
N MET A 223 -12.62 -3.71 -8.59
CA MET A 223 -14.02 -3.79 -9.03
C MET A 223 -14.23 -4.87 -10.09
N TYR A 224 -13.34 -4.99 -11.05
CA TYR A 224 -13.40 -5.97 -12.13
C TYR A 224 -13.37 -7.41 -11.60
N PHE A 225 -12.41 -7.72 -10.73
CA PHE A 225 -12.23 -9.09 -10.24
C PHE A 225 -13.20 -9.48 -9.12
N PHE A 226 -13.64 -8.55 -8.28
CA PHE A 226 -14.40 -8.86 -7.06
C PHE A 226 -15.83 -8.34 -7.06
N THR A 227 -16.29 -7.71 -8.16
CA THR A 227 -17.69 -7.28 -8.27
C THR A 227 -18.30 -7.71 -9.61
N LYS A 228 -19.62 -7.73 -9.67
CA LYS A 228 -20.36 -7.94 -10.92
C LYS A 228 -20.72 -6.61 -11.61
N SER A 229 -19.88 -5.58 -11.42
CA SER A 229 -20.11 -4.27 -12.02
C SER A 229 -19.79 -4.28 -13.51
N ASP A 230 -20.62 -3.62 -14.30
CA ASP A 230 -20.34 -3.37 -15.70
C ASP A 230 -19.19 -2.34 -15.88
N LEU A 231 -18.61 -2.30 -17.05
CA LEU A 231 -17.48 -1.42 -17.36
C LEU A 231 -17.82 0.07 -17.14
N LYS A 232 -19.05 0.49 -17.47
CA LYS A 232 -19.50 1.87 -17.25
C LYS A 232 -19.46 2.23 -15.76
N LYS A 233 -19.98 1.36 -14.90
CA LYS A 233 -19.96 1.57 -13.44
C LYS A 233 -18.53 1.58 -12.90
N ILE A 234 -17.66 0.69 -13.38
CA ILE A 234 -16.23 0.67 -13.01
C ILE A 234 -15.58 2.02 -13.33
N VAL A 235 -15.71 2.50 -14.57
CA VAL A 235 -15.14 3.78 -15.02
C VAL A 235 -15.69 4.94 -14.19
N LEU A 236 -17.03 5.06 -14.07
CA LEU A 236 -17.66 6.16 -13.34
C LEU A 236 -17.29 6.18 -11.85
N THR A 237 -17.05 5.01 -11.24
CA THR A 237 -16.62 4.92 -9.84
C THR A 237 -15.14 5.26 -9.67
N THR A 238 -14.32 5.01 -10.70
CA THR A 238 -12.88 5.31 -10.68
C THR A 238 -12.58 6.80 -10.95
N LEU A 239 -13.36 7.46 -11.79
CA LEU A 239 -13.13 8.86 -12.18
C LEU A 239 -12.90 9.82 -10.99
N PRO A 240 -13.68 9.76 -9.88
CA PRO A 240 -13.46 10.65 -8.73
C PRO A 240 -12.06 10.54 -8.10
N PHE A 241 -11.37 9.40 -8.23
CA PHE A 241 -10.01 9.21 -7.70
C PHE A 241 -8.94 9.94 -8.50
N ILE A 242 -9.23 10.31 -9.75
CA ILE A 242 -8.31 11.08 -10.59
C ILE A 242 -8.12 12.50 -10.03
N LEU A 243 -9.16 13.11 -9.47
CA LEU A 243 -9.09 14.48 -8.97
C LEU A 243 -8.08 14.66 -7.82
N PRO A 244 -8.10 13.85 -6.73
CA PRO A 244 -7.07 13.92 -5.69
C PRO A 244 -5.65 13.66 -6.23
N ALA A 245 -5.49 12.74 -7.20
CA ALA A 245 -4.20 12.47 -7.82
C ALA A 245 -3.66 13.70 -8.58
N ILE A 246 -4.52 14.36 -9.36
CA ILE A 246 -4.14 15.61 -10.06
C ILE A 246 -3.76 16.70 -9.05
N ILE A 247 -4.57 16.92 -8.01
CA ILE A 247 -4.30 17.93 -6.97
C ILE A 247 -2.94 17.66 -6.33
N PHE A 248 -2.66 16.40 -5.94
CA PHE A 248 -1.37 16.04 -5.36
C PHE A 248 -0.20 16.32 -6.32
N ILE A 249 -0.32 15.92 -7.59
CA ILE A 249 0.73 16.13 -8.60
C ILE A 249 1.00 17.63 -8.79
N LEU A 250 -0.04 18.47 -8.84
CA LEU A 250 0.10 19.92 -8.98
C LEU A 250 0.76 20.53 -7.74
N MET A 251 0.36 20.12 -6.52
CA MET A 251 0.98 20.58 -5.27
C MET A 251 2.44 20.14 -5.19
N ARG A 252 2.73 18.87 -5.50
CA ARG A 252 4.10 18.37 -5.56
C ARG A 252 4.96 19.18 -6.55
N LYS A 253 4.44 19.46 -7.74
CA LYS A 253 5.12 20.30 -8.72
C LYS A 253 5.37 21.72 -8.21
N ALA A 254 4.41 22.33 -7.52
CA ALA A 254 4.55 23.66 -6.96
C ALA A 254 5.63 23.72 -5.87
N VAL A 255 5.78 22.65 -5.07
CA VAL A 255 6.76 22.57 -3.97
C VAL A 255 8.17 22.19 -4.47
N ILE A 256 8.27 21.24 -5.37
CA ILE A 256 9.56 20.69 -5.85
C ILE A 256 10.08 21.45 -7.08
N GLY A 257 9.20 22.13 -7.82
CA GLY A 257 9.55 22.84 -9.06
C GLY A 257 9.59 21.97 -10.31
N SER A 258 9.62 20.62 -10.17
CA SER A 258 9.67 19.66 -11.28
C SER A 258 8.78 18.46 -11.02
N LEU A 259 8.28 17.81 -12.07
CA LEU A 259 7.59 16.51 -11.97
C LEU A 259 8.58 15.33 -12.07
N THR A 260 9.67 15.54 -12.78
CA THR A 260 10.79 14.60 -12.86
C THR A 260 11.94 15.16 -12.03
N ASN A 261 12.66 14.28 -11.34
CA ASN A 261 13.82 14.71 -10.56
C ASN A 261 14.80 15.47 -11.46
N PRO A 262 15.02 16.76 -11.24
CA PRO A 262 15.95 17.54 -12.04
C PRO A 262 17.41 17.33 -11.64
N GLY A 263 17.65 16.51 -10.60
CA GLY A 263 18.99 16.17 -10.14
C GLY A 263 19.71 15.25 -11.13
N GLU A 264 21.02 15.37 -11.22
CA GLU A 264 21.86 14.38 -11.89
C GLU A 264 21.68 13.04 -11.17
N THR A 265 20.98 12.09 -11.80
CA THR A 265 20.89 10.74 -11.28
C THR A 265 22.22 10.03 -11.58
N TYR A 266 22.97 9.71 -10.56
CA TYR A 266 24.24 9.04 -10.70
C TYR A 266 24.03 7.53 -10.88
N SER A 267 24.96 6.88 -11.60
CA SER A 267 24.95 5.42 -11.76
C SER A 267 25.13 4.66 -10.43
N LEU A 268 25.56 5.37 -9.39
CA LEU A 268 25.61 4.86 -7.99
C LEU A 268 24.20 4.61 -7.43
N ASP A 269 23.25 5.50 -7.75
CA ASP A 269 21.87 5.45 -7.23
C ASP A 269 20.95 4.63 -8.15
N ASN A 270 21.26 4.61 -9.46
CA ASN A 270 20.46 3.89 -10.43
C ASN A 270 21.32 3.33 -11.57
N ILE A 271 21.50 2.01 -11.59
CA ILE A 271 22.32 1.34 -12.62
C ILE A 271 21.79 1.57 -14.04
N LEU A 272 20.50 1.84 -14.22
CA LEU A 272 19.90 2.06 -15.54
C LEU A 272 20.44 3.33 -16.21
N VAL A 273 20.95 4.30 -15.44
CA VAL A 273 21.56 5.53 -15.98
C VAL A 273 22.80 5.23 -16.81
N ALA A 274 23.59 4.22 -16.42
CA ALA A 274 24.77 3.79 -17.15
C ALA A 274 24.43 2.90 -18.36
N ALA A 275 23.23 2.34 -18.44
CA ALA A 275 22.80 1.46 -19.52
C ALA A 275 22.29 2.29 -20.72
N LYS A 276 22.73 1.96 -21.94
CA LYS A 276 22.34 2.66 -23.18
C LYS A 276 21.63 1.74 -24.16
N GLY A 277 20.70 2.29 -24.94
CA GLY A 277 19.99 1.58 -26.01
C GLY A 277 19.28 0.30 -25.53
N GLY A 278 19.49 -0.81 -26.24
CA GLY A 278 18.86 -2.10 -25.89
C GLY A 278 19.25 -2.65 -24.52
N ALA A 279 20.47 -2.35 -24.04
CA ALA A 279 20.91 -2.79 -22.72
C ALA A 279 20.10 -2.16 -21.58
N TYR A 280 19.56 -0.95 -21.74
CA TYR A 280 18.66 -0.33 -20.78
C TYR A 280 17.44 -1.22 -20.48
N TYR A 281 16.77 -1.68 -21.53
CA TYR A 281 15.58 -2.54 -21.38
C TYR A 281 15.95 -3.92 -20.83
N ALA A 282 17.07 -4.51 -21.25
CA ALA A 282 17.54 -5.78 -20.71
C ALA A 282 17.75 -5.70 -19.19
N ASN A 283 18.41 -4.63 -18.70
CA ASN A 283 18.61 -4.42 -17.28
C ASN A 283 17.30 -4.11 -16.55
N ALA A 284 16.37 -3.35 -17.13
CA ALA A 284 15.06 -3.13 -16.55
C ALA A 284 14.29 -4.46 -16.35
N PHE A 285 14.31 -5.36 -17.34
CA PHE A 285 13.69 -6.69 -17.18
C PHE A 285 14.44 -7.56 -16.15
N LEU A 286 15.77 -7.49 -16.08
CA LEU A 286 16.53 -8.16 -15.03
C LEU A 286 16.10 -7.71 -13.63
N LEU A 287 15.95 -6.39 -13.41
CA LEU A 287 15.50 -5.84 -12.13
C LEU A 287 14.07 -6.29 -11.80
N LEU A 288 13.15 -6.23 -12.75
CA LEU A 288 11.78 -6.72 -12.56
C LEU A 288 11.76 -8.21 -12.16
N GLY A 289 12.62 -9.03 -12.78
CA GLY A 289 12.77 -10.44 -12.41
C GLY A 289 13.34 -10.63 -11.01
N LYS A 290 14.31 -9.80 -10.60
CA LYS A 290 14.84 -9.83 -9.24
C LYS A 290 13.80 -9.45 -8.20
N TYR A 291 12.96 -8.44 -8.45
CA TYR A 291 11.83 -8.12 -7.58
C TYR A 291 10.87 -9.30 -7.44
N LEU A 292 10.48 -9.92 -8.57
CA LEU A 292 9.61 -11.09 -8.54
C LEU A 292 10.25 -12.26 -7.77
N TRP A 293 11.54 -12.48 -7.94
CA TRP A 293 12.28 -13.49 -7.19
C TRP A 293 12.28 -13.21 -5.69
N SER A 294 12.56 -11.96 -5.28
CA SER A 294 12.58 -11.56 -3.87
C SER A 294 11.22 -11.72 -3.18
N LEU A 295 10.10 -11.62 -3.93
CA LEU A 295 8.76 -11.90 -3.42
C LEU A 295 8.48 -13.40 -3.23
N LEU A 296 9.19 -14.29 -3.95
CA LEU A 296 9.00 -15.73 -3.84
C LEU A 296 10.05 -16.38 -2.94
N VAL A 297 11.28 -15.89 -3.02
CA VAL A 297 12.45 -16.40 -2.28
C VAL A 297 13.18 -15.20 -1.68
N PRO A 298 12.78 -14.73 -0.47
CA PRO A 298 13.33 -13.54 0.17
C PRO A 298 14.73 -13.80 0.76
N TYR A 299 15.65 -14.29 -0.08
CA TYR A 299 17.04 -14.55 0.31
C TYR A 299 17.98 -14.51 -0.91
N PRO A 300 19.14 -13.84 -0.81
CA PRO A 300 19.49 -12.86 0.23
C PRO A 300 18.68 -11.57 0.05
N LEU A 301 18.31 -10.92 1.16
CA LEU A 301 17.76 -9.57 1.15
C LEU A 301 18.87 -8.56 1.40
N CYS A 302 18.79 -7.44 0.71
CA CYS A 302 19.66 -6.29 0.89
C CYS A 302 18.77 -5.04 1.01
N SER A 303 19.04 -4.19 1.99
CA SER A 303 18.29 -2.94 2.17
C SER A 303 18.53 -1.96 1.02
N ASP A 304 19.75 -1.99 0.46
CA ASP A 304 20.15 -1.19 -0.68
C ASP A 304 21.19 -1.94 -1.51
N PHE A 305 21.14 -1.76 -2.83
CA PHE A 305 22.12 -2.34 -3.75
C PHE A 305 23.18 -1.28 -4.07
N GLY A 306 24.36 -1.43 -3.49
CA GLY A 306 25.50 -0.60 -3.79
C GLY A 306 25.98 -0.73 -5.25
N PHE A 307 26.90 0.14 -5.63
CA PHE A 307 27.48 0.16 -6.97
C PHE A 307 27.96 -1.21 -7.42
N ASN A 308 27.55 -1.63 -8.61
CA ASN A 308 27.93 -2.88 -9.28
C ASN A 308 27.56 -4.20 -8.57
N GLN A 309 26.74 -4.17 -7.52
CA GLN A 309 26.18 -5.41 -6.95
C GLN A 309 25.21 -6.10 -7.91
N ILE A 310 24.59 -5.34 -8.80
CA ILE A 310 23.86 -5.83 -9.96
C ILE A 310 24.63 -5.35 -11.20
N PRO A 311 25.55 -6.16 -11.77
CA PRO A 311 26.31 -5.75 -12.94
C PRO A 311 25.39 -5.51 -14.14
N LEU A 312 25.74 -4.52 -14.96
CA LEU A 312 25.06 -4.29 -16.23
C LEU A 312 25.17 -5.51 -17.13
N THR A 313 24.09 -5.83 -17.79
CA THR A 313 23.94 -6.97 -18.68
C THR A 313 23.27 -6.60 -20.00
N ASN A 314 23.08 -7.58 -20.87
CA ASN A 314 22.42 -7.44 -22.16
C ASN A 314 21.41 -8.56 -22.41
N TRP A 315 20.77 -8.57 -23.57
CA TRP A 315 19.78 -9.57 -23.94
C TRP A 315 20.28 -11.02 -24.03
N GLY A 316 21.57 -11.24 -24.05
CA GLY A 316 22.19 -12.59 -24.03
C GLY A 316 22.17 -13.23 -22.63
N ASP A 317 21.84 -12.49 -21.57
CA ASP A 317 21.80 -13.02 -20.22
C ASP A 317 20.52 -13.86 -20.02
N TRP A 318 20.67 -15.12 -19.64
CA TRP A 318 19.57 -16.04 -19.41
C TRP A 318 18.61 -15.55 -18.32
N ARG A 319 19.08 -14.77 -17.34
CA ARG A 319 18.25 -14.18 -16.26
C ARG A 319 17.29 -13.15 -16.82
N VAL A 320 17.70 -12.37 -17.82
CA VAL A 320 16.84 -11.41 -18.54
C VAL A 320 15.73 -12.17 -19.28
N LEU A 321 16.11 -13.27 -19.99
CA LEU A 321 15.14 -14.09 -20.73
C LEU A 321 14.15 -14.77 -19.80
N LEU A 322 14.59 -15.31 -18.65
CA LEU A 322 13.69 -15.88 -17.64
C LEU A 322 12.74 -14.83 -17.07
N SER A 323 13.23 -13.62 -16.78
CA SER A 323 12.40 -12.52 -16.29
C SER A 323 11.31 -12.15 -17.30
N LEU A 324 11.68 -12.03 -18.57
CA LEU A 324 10.74 -11.76 -19.66
C LEU A 324 9.66 -12.85 -19.76
N LEU A 325 10.07 -14.13 -19.70
CA LEU A 325 9.15 -15.26 -19.74
C LEU A 325 8.21 -15.29 -18.54
N ALA A 326 8.70 -14.98 -17.34
CA ALA A 326 7.87 -14.92 -16.13
C ALA A 326 6.77 -13.86 -16.25
N TRP A 327 7.11 -12.68 -16.76
CA TRP A 327 6.15 -11.59 -16.98
C TRP A 327 5.20 -11.85 -18.14
N ALA A 328 5.67 -12.50 -19.23
CA ALA A 328 4.82 -12.85 -20.36
C ALA A 328 3.80 -13.95 -20.04
N ARG A 329 4.11 -14.82 -19.05
CA ARG A 329 3.24 -15.92 -18.60
C ARG A 329 2.42 -15.58 -17.36
N ALA A 330 2.59 -14.39 -16.77
CA ALA A 330 1.71 -13.94 -15.72
C ALA A 330 0.24 -14.09 -16.20
N PRO A 331 -0.64 -14.71 -15.42
CA PRO A 331 -1.99 -15.03 -15.88
C PRO A 331 -2.73 -13.78 -16.36
N LYS A 332 -3.31 -13.90 -17.57
CA LYS A 332 -4.15 -12.86 -18.19
C LYS A 332 -5.46 -12.73 -17.42
#